data_e04d304d9b9547d29cbd1324b0951326
#
_entry.id   e04d304d9b9547d29cbd1324b0951326
#
_cell.length_a   1.000
_cell.length_b   1.000
_cell.length_c   1.000
_cell.angle_alpha   90.00
_cell.angle_beta   90.00
_cell.angle_gamma   90.00
#
_symmetry.space_group_name_H-M   'P 1'
#
loop_
_entity.id
_entity.type
_entity.pdbx_description
1 polymer ?
#
loop_
_entity_poly.entity_id
_entity_poly.type
_entity_poly.pdbx_seq_one_letter_code
_entity_poly.pdbx_strand_id
1 'polypeptide(L)'
;MSREITCHQFFDGDQLRGPSRLLVTDEGLIESIDSFVGSPEFALVCPGFVDIQMNGFDDVHVANASTQYLQRLDQNLLANGTTSWLGTIVTAPLDKMSSSLAVLQEAFQSGQVQGFAGVHVEGPFLGAAPGAHPVKHIIACDMQWISQLVPSVRLVTVAPEQTGVIAAISALRKRDITVSLGHSRPTKTQYEEAVNAGASMVTHLFNGMSGVHHREPGLATWALIDDQMSCGVIADGVHVDTDAIQLAFRAAGNRICLVSDSVSWKTSAGPRPGVEIRNGAPRLPDDTLAGSCTPLGECVQRVVRDCGVPLETALASATSIPADLVGLTQVGRIRSGQKADLLALDSDLSVLKAWRRLPS
;
A
#
# COMPACT_ATOMS: atom_id res chain seq x y z
N MET A 1 -9.61 33.37 -0.57
CA MET A 1 -8.59 33.66 -1.63
C MET A 1 -8.00 32.35 -2.06
N SER A 2 -7.98 32.05 -3.36
CA SER A 2 -7.35 30.83 -3.87
C SER A 2 -5.85 30.83 -3.54
N ARG A 3 -5.34 29.65 -3.24
CA ARG A 3 -3.92 29.43 -2.97
C ARG A 3 -3.22 29.03 -4.27
N GLU A 4 -2.11 29.71 -4.58
CA GLU A 4 -1.24 29.37 -5.70
C GLU A 4 -0.11 28.42 -5.25
N ILE A 5 0.17 27.39 -6.05
CA ILE A 5 1.29 26.45 -5.89
C ILE A 5 1.99 26.37 -7.26
N THR A 6 3.30 26.67 -7.30
CA THR A 6 4.10 26.60 -8.52
C THR A 6 5.24 25.62 -8.40
N CYS A 7 5.56 24.89 -9.50
CA CYS A 7 6.60 23.88 -9.50
C CYS A 7 7.35 23.80 -10.84
N HIS A 8 8.61 23.32 -10.80
CA HIS A 8 9.43 23.07 -12.00
C HIS A 8 8.96 21.82 -12.75
N GLN A 9 8.53 20.79 -12.01
CA GLN A 9 7.94 19.58 -12.56
C GLN A 9 6.62 19.29 -11.86
N PHE A 10 5.69 18.76 -12.62
CA PHE A 10 4.36 18.42 -12.14
C PHE A 10 3.98 17.02 -12.61
N PHE A 11 3.74 16.11 -11.67
CA PHE A 11 3.19 14.80 -11.96
C PHE A 11 1.70 14.80 -11.63
N ASP A 12 0.84 14.59 -12.64
CA ASP A 12 -0.62 14.65 -12.45
C ASP A 12 -1.26 13.31 -12.02
N GLY A 13 -0.42 12.28 -11.84
CA GLY A 13 -0.81 10.90 -11.55
C GLY A 13 -0.75 9.97 -12.77
N ASP A 14 -0.67 10.54 -13.96
CA ASP A 14 -0.55 9.81 -15.23
C ASP A 14 0.71 10.23 -16.02
N GLN A 15 1.08 11.52 -15.98
CA GLN A 15 2.17 12.09 -16.77
C GLN A 15 2.98 13.11 -15.98
N LEU A 16 4.28 13.12 -16.22
CA LEU A 16 5.18 14.16 -15.74
C LEU A 16 5.18 15.33 -16.74
N ARG A 17 4.93 16.54 -16.26
CA ARG A 17 4.84 17.78 -17.06
C ARG A 17 5.92 18.77 -16.63
N GLY A 18 6.16 19.78 -17.47
CA GLY A 18 7.05 20.89 -17.19
C GLY A 18 6.48 21.89 -16.16
N PRO A 19 7.08 23.11 -16.09
CA PRO A 19 6.69 24.09 -15.08
C PRO A 19 5.18 24.38 -15.10
N SER A 20 4.57 24.26 -13.94
CA SER A 20 3.12 24.35 -13.77
C SER A 20 2.72 25.22 -12.57
N ARG A 21 1.52 25.76 -12.66
CA ARG A 21 0.83 26.51 -11.61
C ARG A 21 -0.50 25.84 -11.33
N LEU A 22 -0.75 25.53 -10.06
CA LEU A 22 -2.01 25.03 -9.56
C LEU A 22 -2.68 26.12 -8.75
N LEU A 23 -3.96 26.35 -9.01
CA LEU A 23 -4.82 27.18 -8.15
C LEU A 23 -5.71 26.25 -7.32
N VAL A 24 -5.71 26.48 -6.01
CA VAL A 24 -6.49 25.69 -5.05
C VAL A 24 -7.46 26.64 -4.34
N THR A 25 -8.76 26.32 -4.37
CA THR A 25 -9.81 27.12 -3.72
C THR A 25 -9.68 27.04 -2.18
N ASP A 26 -10.39 27.93 -1.49
CA ASP A 26 -10.45 27.93 -0.01
C ASP A 26 -11.06 26.60 0.53
N GLU A 27 -11.92 25.93 -0.26
CA GLU A 27 -12.50 24.63 0.07
C GLU A 27 -11.53 23.46 -0.20
N GLY A 28 -10.30 23.76 -0.66
CA GLY A 28 -9.27 22.76 -0.94
C GLY A 28 -9.51 21.95 -2.23
N LEU A 29 -10.18 22.55 -3.22
CA LEU A 29 -10.36 21.94 -4.55
C LEU A 29 -9.33 22.51 -5.54
N ILE A 30 -8.87 21.69 -6.46
CA ILE A 30 -8.05 22.15 -7.60
C ILE A 30 -8.95 22.94 -8.55
N GLU A 31 -8.75 24.25 -8.65
CA GLU A 31 -9.51 25.14 -9.54
C GLU A 31 -8.96 25.03 -10.97
N SER A 32 -7.65 25.23 -11.14
CA SER A 32 -6.98 25.13 -12.44
C SER A 32 -5.56 24.58 -12.33
N ILE A 33 -5.06 24.06 -13.46
CA ILE A 33 -3.69 23.61 -13.65
C ILE A 33 -3.21 24.22 -14.96
N ASP A 34 -2.28 25.17 -14.89
CA ASP A 34 -1.79 25.93 -16.04
C ASP A 34 -0.28 25.78 -16.18
N SER A 35 0.24 26.04 -17.40
CA SER A 35 1.68 26.22 -17.57
C SER A 35 2.17 27.47 -16.83
N PHE A 36 3.38 27.41 -16.27
CA PHE A 36 3.96 28.50 -15.49
C PHE A 36 5.25 29.01 -16.12
N VAL A 37 5.41 30.34 -16.15
CA VAL A 37 6.63 31.03 -16.59
C VAL A 37 7.11 31.91 -15.43
N GLY A 38 8.31 31.62 -14.93
CA GLY A 38 8.88 32.34 -13.78
C GLY A 38 9.79 31.44 -12.95
N SER A 39 10.02 31.83 -11.69
CA SER A 39 10.77 31.02 -10.72
C SER A 39 9.78 30.28 -9.83
N PRO A 40 9.57 28.97 -10.02
CA PRO A 40 8.62 28.20 -9.23
C PRO A 40 9.05 28.03 -7.77
N GLU A 41 8.07 27.85 -6.86
CA GLU A 41 8.30 27.67 -5.43
C GLU A 41 8.91 26.26 -5.13
N PHE A 42 8.46 25.22 -5.85
CA PHE A 42 8.86 23.84 -5.58
C PHE A 42 9.57 23.19 -6.78
N ALA A 43 10.46 22.24 -6.52
CA ALA A 43 11.09 21.45 -7.56
C ALA A 43 10.08 20.52 -8.25
N LEU A 44 9.29 19.80 -7.46
CA LEU A 44 8.28 18.85 -7.94
C LEU A 44 7.00 18.94 -7.12
N VAL A 45 5.85 18.90 -7.80
CA VAL A 45 4.54 18.67 -7.16
C VAL A 45 3.94 17.40 -7.76
N CYS A 46 3.39 16.54 -6.90
CA CYS A 46 2.73 15.29 -7.29
C CYS A 46 1.51 15.01 -6.38
N PRO A 47 0.65 14.01 -6.72
CA PRO A 47 -0.37 13.52 -5.81
C PRO A 47 0.24 12.99 -4.51
N GLY A 48 -0.52 13.04 -3.43
CA GLY A 48 -0.15 12.38 -2.19
C GLY A 48 0.02 10.87 -2.37
N PHE A 49 0.97 10.28 -1.65
CA PHE A 49 1.22 8.84 -1.70
C PHE A 49 0.04 8.06 -1.12
N VAL A 50 -0.22 6.90 -1.71
CA VAL A 50 -1.29 5.97 -1.36
C VAL A 50 -0.66 4.64 -0.92
N ASP A 51 -0.74 4.33 0.38
CA ASP A 51 -0.18 3.10 0.95
C ASP A 51 -1.30 2.10 1.24
N ILE A 52 -1.33 0.99 0.51
CA ILE A 52 -2.39 -0.01 0.63
C ILE A 52 -2.02 -1.21 1.52
N GLN A 53 -0.83 -1.20 2.14
CA GLN A 53 -0.41 -2.21 3.10
C GLN A 53 0.40 -1.56 4.23
N MET A 54 -0.29 -1.22 5.33
CA MET A 54 0.30 -0.52 6.46
C MET A 54 -0.27 -1.04 7.77
N ASN A 55 0.55 -1.74 8.56
CA ASN A 55 0.17 -2.38 9.83
C ASN A 55 0.28 -1.44 11.01
N GLY A 56 1.05 -0.39 10.87
CA GLY A 56 1.32 0.60 11.90
C GLY A 56 2.50 1.48 11.53
N PHE A 57 2.70 2.54 12.28
CA PHE A 57 3.82 3.46 12.08
C PHE A 57 4.17 4.12 13.41
N ASP A 58 5.46 4.38 13.62
CA ASP A 58 5.96 4.98 14.85
C ASP A 58 5.56 4.16 16.09
N ASP A 59 4.66 4.63 16.93
CA ASP A 59 4.19 3.95 18.14
C ASP A 59 2.75 3.41 18.05
N VAL A 60 2.11 3.51 16.88
CA VAL A 60 0.72 3.07 16.67
C VAL A 60 0.64 1.80 15.84
N HIS A 61 0.01 0.77 16.38
CA HIS A 61 -0.34 -0.46 15.68
C HIS A 61 -1.83 -0.44 15.31
N VAL A 62 -2.15 -0.59 14.01
CA VAL A 62 -3.52 -0.45 13.47
C VAL A 62 -4.52 -1.38 14.13
N ALA A 63 -4.20 -2.68 14.28
CA ALA A 63 -5.14 -3.69 14.76
C ALA A 63 -5.66 -3.45 16.21
N ASN A 64 -4.95 -2.62 16.98
CA ASN A 64 -5.30 -2.34 18.39
C ASN A 64 -5.61 -0.85 18.62
N ALA A 65 -5.68 -0.04 17.56
CA ALA A 65 -5.79 1.40 17.69
C ALA A 65 -7.23 1.86 17.91
N SER A 66 -7.44 2.77 18.87
CA SER A 66 -8.66 3.58 18.92
C SER A 66 -8.64 4.66 17.84
N THR A 67 -9.78 5.30 17.56
CA THR A 67 -9.86 6.41 16.60
C THR A 67 -8.84 7.52 16.89
N GLN A 68 -8.59 7.86 18.16
CA GLN A 68 -7.59 8.87 18.54
C GLN A 68 -6.15 8.45 18.16
N TYR A 69 -5.80 7.17 18.34
CA TYR A 69 -4.50 6.65 17.91
C TYR A 69 -4.38 6.62 16.38
N LEU A 70 -5.45 6.27 15.67
CA LEU A 70 -5.50 6.34 14.21
C LEU A 70 -5.36 7.77 13.69
N GLN A 71 -5.92 8.77 14.36
CA GLN A 71 -5.70 10.19 14.01
C GLN A 71 -4.23 10.60 14.14
N ARG A 72 -3.56 10.16 15.22
CA ARG A 72 -2.13 10.41 15.40
C ARG A 72 -1.29 9.71 14.33
N LEU A 73 -1.60 8.43 14.05
CA LEU A 73 -0.98 7.69 12.95
C LEU A 73 -1.13 8.43 11.63
N ASP A 74 -2.33 8.90 11.34
CA ASP A 74 -2.66 9.63 10.11
C ASP A 74 -1.86 10.93 9.96
N GLN A 75 -1.62 11.65 11.05
CA GLN A 75 -0.77 12.84 11.06
C GLN A 75 0.70 12.50 10.80
N ASN A 76 1.21 11.42 11.40
CA ASN A 76 2.57 10.96 11.18
C ASN A 76 2.78 10.49 9.73
N LEU A 77 1.81 9.79 9.16
CA LEU A 77 1.84 9.37 7.76
C LEU A 77 1.81 10.56 6.80
N LEU A 78 0.96 11.54 7.07
CA LEU A 78 0.88 12.77 6.28
C LEU A 78 2.22 13.53 6.28
N ALA A 79 2.88 13.63 7.41
CA ALA A 79 4.19 14.28 7.52
C ALA A 79 5.26 13.58 6.66
N ASN A 80 5.09 12.28 6.37
CA ASN A 80 5.94 11.48 5.50
C ASN A 80 5.39 11.32 4.06
N GLY A 81 4.37 12.11 3.68
CA GLY A 81 3.83 12.17 2.33
C GLY A 81 2.71 11.19 2.02
N THR A 82 2.35 10.28 2.93
CA THR A 82 1.22 9.38 2.74
C THR A 82 -0.09 10.08 3.08
N THR A 83 -0.87 10.42 2.06
CA THR A 83 -2.15 11.13 2.22
C THR A 83 -3.35 10.20 2.29
N SER A 84 -3.22 8.99 1.78
CA SER A 84 -4.26 7.96 1.83
C SER A 84 -3.65 6.60 2.15
N TRP A 85 -4.34 5.80 2.98
CA TRP A 85 -3.78 4.52 3.41
C TRP A 85 -4.86 3.51 3.78
N LEU A 86 -4.55 2.21 3.59
CA LEU A 86 -5.32 1.11 4.14
C LEU A 86 -4.66 0.60 5.41
N GLY A 87 -5.44 0.50 6.48
CA GLY A 87 -4.97 -0.14 7.70
C GLY A 87 -4.97 -1.66 7.55
N THR A 88 -3.82 -2.31 7.75
CA THR A 88 -3.70 -3.75 7.60
C THR A 88 -3.97 -4.48 8.91
N ILE A 89 -4.85 -5.47 8.86
CA ILE A 89 -5.08 -6.46 9.92
C ILE A 89 -4.46 -7.77 9.49
N VAL A 90 -3.47 -8.23 10.25
CA VAL A 90 -2.78 -9.50 10.00
C VAL A 90 -3.46 -10.67 10.71
N THR A 91 -3.11 -11.89 10.30
CA THR A 91 -3.59 -13.16 10.86
C THR A 91 -3.61 -13.19 12.39
N ALA A 92 -4.78 -13.40 12.94
CA ALA A 92 -5.08 -13.57 14.36
C ALA A 92 -6.31 -14.50 14.51
N PRO A 93 -6.76 -14.88 15.73
CA PRO A 93 -8.05 -15.51 15.92
C PRO A 93 -9.18 -14.69 15.30
N LEU A 94 -10.16 -15.34 14.63
CA LEU A 94 -11.23 -14.67 13.89
C LEU A 94 -12.03 -13.67 14.74
N ASP A 95 -12.26 -13.99 16.01
CA ASP A 95 -12.95 -13.09 16.94
C ASP A 95 -12.17 -11.79 17.19
N LYS A 96 -10.84 -11.88 17.26
CA LYS A 96 -9.95 -10.72 17.39
C LYS A 96 -9.92 -9.88 16.10
N MET A 97 -9.81 -10.55 14.96
CA MET A 97 -9.86 -9.87 13.66
C MET A 97 -11.21 -9.16 13.48
N SER A 98 -12.33 -9.81 13.82
CA SER A 98 -13.67 -9.20 13.75
C SER A 98 -13.80 -8.00 14.68
N SER A 99 -13.24 -8.07 15.89
CA SER A 99 -13.23 -6.94 16.84
C SER A 99 -12.44 -5.75 16.29
N SER A 100 -11.25 -5.99 15.73
CA SER A 100 -10.43 -4.94 15.09
C SER A 100 -11.14 -4.35 13.87
N LEU A 101 -11.78 -5.19 13.04
CA LEU A 101 -12.57 -4.74 11.89
C LEU A 101 -13.72 -3.82 12.29
N ALA A 102 -14.41 -4.13 13.41
CA ALA A 102 -15.51 -3.29 13.90
C ALA A 102 -15.01 -1.88 14.29
N VAL A 103 -13.89 -1.78 15.02
CA VAL A 103 -13.29 -0.50 15.41
C VAL A 103 -12.84 0.29 14.18
N LEU A 104 -12.20 -0.36 13.21
CA LEU A 104 -11.75 0.30 11.98
C LEU A 104 -12.94 0.74 11.09
N GLN A 105 -14.02 -0.04 11.06
CA GLN A 105 -15.25 0.35 10.38
C GLN A 105 -15.88 1.60 10.99
N GLU A 106 -15.92 1.69 12.33
CA GLU A 106 -16.40 2.87 13.04
C GLU A 106 -15.54 4.10 12.74
N ALA A 107 -14.21 3.96 12.81
CA ALA A 107 -13.27 5.03 12.46
C ALA A 107 -13.44 5.49 11.00
N PHE A 108 -13.63 4.55 10.06
CA PHE A 108 -13.89 4.85 8.66
C PHE A 108 -15.20 5.64 8.47
N GLN A 109 -16.29 5.19 9.10
CA GLN A 109 -17.61 5.84 8.99
C GLN A 109 -17.64 7.21 9.65
N SER A 110 -16.87 7.44 10.71
CA SER A 110 -16.82 8.73 11.39
C SER A 110 -16.21 9.84 10.54
N GLY A 111 -15.38 9.52 9.53
CA GLY A 111 -14.63 10.46 8.72
C GLY A 111 -13.57 11.28 9.50
N GLN A 112 -13.34 10.96 10.78
CA GLN A 112 -12.40 11.71 11.64
C GLN A 112 -10.92 11.45 11.31
N VAL A 113 -10.61 10.33 10.64
CA VAL A 113 -9.27 9.98 10.19
C VAL A 113 -9.21 10.18 8.68
N GLN A 114 -8.79 11.37 8.26
CA GLN A 114 -8.98 11.85 6.89
C GLN A 114 -8.26 11.01 5.81
N GLY A 115 -7.07 10.49 6.11
CA GLY A 115 -6.29 9.65 5.18
C GLY A 115 -6.66 8.19 5.23
N PHE A 116 -7.45 7.76 6.21
CA PHE A 116 -7.85 6.36 6.33
C PHE A 116 -8.88 6.02 5.25
N ALA A 117 -8.44 5.30 4.22
CA ALA A 117 -9.22 4.99 3.03
C ALA A 117 -9.91 3.62 3.09
N GLY A 118 -9.63 2.82 4.11
CA GLY A 118 -10.22 1.49 4.30
C GLY A 118 -9.26 0.50 4.93
N VAL A 119 -9.59 -0.79 4.80
CA VAL A 119 -8.89 -1.88 5.45
C VAL A 119 -8.33 -2.87 4.43
N HIS A 120 -7.10 -3.31 4.67
CA HIS A 120 -6.49 -4.50 4.11
C HIS A 120 -6.55 -5.63 5.13
N VAL A 121 -7.07 -6.79 4.74
CA VAL A 121 -7.11 -8.00 5.58
C VAL A 121 -6.08 -8.99 5.05
N GLU A 122 -5.00 -9.22 5.80
CA GLU A 122 -3.92 -10.11 5.42
C GLU A 122 -4.02 -11.45 6.18
N GLY A 123 -4.59 -12.44 5.51
CA GLY A 123 -4.97 -13.72 6.10
C GLY A 123 -6.35 -13.70 6.77
N PRO A 124 -6.71 -14.71 7.60
CA PRO A 124 -5.90 -15.84 8.07
C PRO A 124 -5.86 -17.03 7.11
N PHE A 125 -6.37 -16.92 5.89
CA PHE A 125 -6.49 -17.98 4.90
C PHE A 125 -5.21 -18.06 4.05
N LEU A 126 -4.06 -18.22 4.74
CA LEU A 126 -2.72 -18.24 4.15
C LEU A 126 -2.25 -19.68 3.92
N GLY A 127 -1.13 -19.84 3.19
CA GLY A 127 -0.62 -21.11 2.73
C GLY A 127 0.75 -21.47 3.31
N ALA A 128 1.55 -22.15 2.47
CA ALA A 128 2.80 -22.80 2.86
C ALA A 128 3.99 -21.86 3.10
N ALA A 129 3.79 -20.54 2.99
CA ALA A 129 4.84 -19.52 3.23
C ALA A 129 4.42 -18.47 4.27
N PRO A 130 4.15 -18.85 5.52
CA PRO A 130 3.51 -18.00 6.52
C PRO A 130 4.31 -16.74 6.89
N GLY A 131 5.64 -16.72 6.67
CA GLY A 131 6.47 -15.60 7.12
C GLY A 131 6.31 -15.33 8.62
N ALA A 132 6.04 -14.08 9.00
CA ALA A 132 5.83 -13.68 10.38
C ALA A 132 4.41 -13.95 10.92
N HIS A 133 3.50 -14.51 10.12
CA HIS A 133 2.15 -14.84 10.59
C HIS A 133 2.16 -16.03 11.55
N PRO A 134 1.41 -15.97 12.66
CA PRO A 134 1.32 -17.09 13.61
C PRO A 134 0.65 -18.31 12.99
N VAL A 135 1.43 -19.35 12.68
CA VAL A 135 0.95 -20.59 11.98
C VAL A 135 -0.29 -21.20 12.66
N LYS A 136 -0.37 -21.14 13.99
CA LYS A 136 -1.52 -21.67 14.75
C LYS A 136 -2.86 -20.98 14.48
N HIS A 137 -2.83 -19.81 13.81
CA HIS A 137 -4.03 -19.03 13.44
C HIS A 137 -4.28 -19.03 11.94
N ILE A 138 -3.43 -19.71 11.14
CA ILE A 138 -3.70 -19.95 9.73
C ILE A 138 -4.70 -21.11 9.65
N ILE A 139 -5.82 -20.88 8.98
CA ILE A 139 -6.96 -21.80 8.92
C ILE A 139 -7.49 -21.95 7.50
N ALA A 140 -8.28 -22.99 7.25
CA ALA A 140 -9.06 -23.10 6.02
C ALA A 140 -10.05 -21.94 5.89
N CYS A 141 -10.41 -21.59 4.66
CA CYS A 141 -11.27 -20.44 4.42
C CYS A 141 -12.66 -20.62 5.05
N ASP A 142 -13.05 -19.67 5.89
CA ASP A 142 -14.39 -19.56 6.47
C ASP A 142 -15.25 -18.63 5.62
N MET A 143 -16.11 -19.22 4.78
CA MET A 143 -17.01 -18.48 3.88
C MET A 143 -18.06 -17.68 4.65
N GLN A 144 -18.47 -18.10 5.85
CA GLN A 144 -19.37 -17.33 6.69
C GLN A 144 -18.71 -16.06 7.17
N TRP A 145 -17.47 -16.14 7.65
CA TRP A 145 -16.69 -14.97 8.06
C TRP A 145 -16.41 -14.02 6.89
N ILE A 146 -16.04 -14.53 5.71
CA ILE A 146 -15.88 -13.74 4.48
C ILE A 146 -17.16 -12.94 4.15
N SER A 147 -18.32 -13.55 4.28
CA SER A 147 -19.60 -12.88 4.02
C SER A 147 -19.92 -11.73 4.98
N GLN A 148 -19.33 -11.74 6.17
CA GLN A 148 -19.52 -10.75 7.24
C GLN A 148 -18.46 -9.64 7.26
N LEU A 149 -17.48 -9.65 6.34
CA LEU A 149 -16.50 -8.57 6.24
C LEU A 149 -17.20 -7.21 6.10
N VAL A 150 -16.70 -6.24 6.85
CA VAL A 150 -17.27 -4.88 6.90
C VAL A 150 -17.05 -4.10 5.60
N PRO A 151 -17.88 -3.09 5.29
CA PRO A 151 -17.79 -2.32 4.03
C PRO A 151 -16.48 -1.55 3.81
N SER A 152 -15.74 -1.24 4.88
CA SER A 152 -14.43 -0.59 4.76
C SER A 152 -13.31 -1.49 4.23
N VAL A 153 -13.52 -2.82 4.14
CA VAL A 153 -12.51 -3.73 3.56
C VAL A 153 -12.43 -3.52 2.04
N ARG A 154 -11.22 -3.22 1.57
CA ARG A 154 -10.93 -2.96 0.15
C ARG A 154 -9.95 -3.95 -0.46
N LEU A 155 -9.13 -4.57 0.36
CA LEU A 155 -8.09 -5.52 -0.06
C LEU A 155 -8.07 -6.70 0.89
N VAL A 156 -7.95 -7.91 0.32
CA VAL A 156 -7.81 -9.16 1.10
C VAL A 156 -6.67 -9.98 0.52
N THR A 157 -5.71 -10.39 1.35
CA THR A 157 -4.63 -11.32 0.98
C THR A 157 -4.97 -12.72 1.40
N VAL A 158 -4.89 -13.66 0.44
CA VAL A 158 -5.17 -15.09 0.63
C VAL A 158 -4.15 -15.95 -0.13
N ALA A 159 -4.08 -17.24 0.22
CA ALA A 159 -3.27 -18.21 -0.50
C ALA A 159 -4.14 -19.15 -1.35
N PRO A 160 -3.90 -19.27 -2.66
CA PRO A 160 -4.71 -20.10 -3.58
C PRO A 160 -4.80 -21.57 -3.18
N GLU A 161 -3.72 -22.10 -2.58
CA GLU A 161 -3.66 -23.50 -2.13
C GLU A 161 -4.52 -23.77 -0.89
N GLN A 162 -5.02 -22.73 -0.22
CA GLN A 162 -5.84 -22.91 0.98
C GLN A 162 -7.26 -23.37 0.61
N THR A 163 -7.76 -24.38 1.31
CA THR A 163 -9.09 -24.96 1.05
C THR A 163 -10.20 -23.89 1.12
N GLY A 164 -11.03 -23.83 0.10
CA GLY A 164 -12.19 -22.92 0.02
C GLY A 164 -11.87 -21.51 -0.52
N VAL A 165 -10.59 -21.17 -0.72
CA VAL A 165 -10.17 -19.81 -1.11
C VAL A 165 -10.65 -19.42 -2.52
N ILE A 166 -10.70 -20.32 -3.48
CA ILE A 166 -11.16 -19.99 -4.84
C ILE A 166 -12.61 -19.45 -4.83
N ALA A 167 -13.48 -20.08 -4.05
CA ALA A 167 -14.86 -19.59 -3.87
C ALA A 167 -14.89 -18.23 -3.15
N ALA A 168 -14.02 -18.03 -2.15
CA ALA A 168 -13.89 -16.76 -1.45
C ALA A 168 -13.43 -15.63 -2.36
N ILE A 169 -12.44 -15.86 -3.25
CA ILE A 169 -12.00 -14.89 -4.24
C ILE A 169 -13.18 -14.40 -5.08
N SER A 170 -13.98 -15.30 -5.63
CA SER A 170 -15.17 -14.95 -6.42
C SER A 170 -16.20 -14.17 -5.61
N ALA A 171 -16.40 -14.50 -4.32
CA ALA A 171 -17.32 -13.79 -3.44
C ALA A 171 -16.84 -12.38 -3.09
N LEU A 172 -15.54 -12.20 -2.82
CA LEU A 172 -14.91 -10.91 -2.54
C LEU A 172 -14.99 -9.97 -3.77
N ARG A 173 -14.69 -10.49 -4.96
CA ARG A 173 -14.76 -9.71 -6.20
C ARG A 173 -16.18 -9.19 -6.52
N LYS A 174 -17.21 -9.95 -6.20
CA LYS A 174 -18.61 -9.49 -6.32
C LYS A 174 -18.96 -8.33 -5.39
N ARG A 175 -18.13 -8.05 -4.41
CA ARG A 175 -18.25 -6.94 -3.46
C ARG A 175 -17.25 -5.81 -3.77
N ASP A 176 -16.61 -5.82 -4.96
CA ASP A 176 -15.57 -4.88 -5.37
C ASP A 176 -14.35 -4.85 -4.43
N ILE A 177 -14.09 -5.94 -3.72
CA ILE A 177 -12.91 -6.10 -2.88
C ILE A 177 -11.78 -6.67 -3.74
N THR A 178 -10.64 -6.01 -3.77
CA THR A 178 -9.44 -6.49 -4.45
C THR A 178 -8.87 -7.70 -3.73
N VAL A 179 -8.50 -8.72 -4.49
CA VAL A 179 -7.90 -9.94 -3.90
C VAL A 179 -6.45 -10.05 -4.34
N SER A 180 -5.58 -10.15 -3.33
CA SER A 180 -4.15 -10.33 -3.48
C SER A 180 -3.73 -11.75 -3.08
N LEU A 181 -2.79 -12.33 -3.81
CA LEU A 181 -2.20 -13.63 -3.48
C LEU A 181 -0.91 -13.41 -2.69
N GLY A 182 -0.81 -14.02 -1.52
CA GLY A 182 0.37 -13.88 -0.66
C GLY A 182 0.49 -15.00 0.36
N HIS A 183 1.66 -15.08 0.99
CA HIS A 183 1.99 -16.13 1.96
C HIS A 183 1.71 -17.54 1.43
N SER A 184 2.16 -17.79 0.19
CA SER A 184 1.63 -18.85 -0.66
C SER A 184 2.71 -19.52 -1.50
N ARG A 185 2.58 -20.83 -1.70
CA ARG A 185 3.37 -21.62 -2.65
C ARG A 185 2.43 -22.49 -3.51
N PRO A 186 1.61 -21.85 -4.34
CA PRO A 186 0.60 -22.58 -5.12
C PRO A 186 1.26 -23.40 -6.23
N THR A 187 0.52 -24.38 -6.74
CA THR A 187 0.79 -24.93 -8.07
C THR A 187 0.36 -23.94 -9.15
N LYS A 188 0.82 -24.13 -10.39
CA LYS A 188 0.40 -23.29 -11.52
C LYS A 188 -1.13 -23.34 -11.73
N THR A 189 -1.74 -24.51 -11.60
CA THR A 189 -3.19 -24.68 -11.70
C THR A 189 -3.93 -23.88 -10.64
N GLN A 190 -3.51 -23.93 -9.38
CA GLN A 190 -4.12 -23.14 -8.30
C GLN A 190 -3.99 -21.62 -8.52
N TYR A 191 -2.84 -21.18 -9.06
CA TYR A 191 -2.66 -19.79 -9.47
C TYR A 191 -3.66 -19.39 -10.56
N GLU A 192 -3.77 -20.18 -11.63
CA GLU A 192 -4.68 -19.91 -12.75
C GLU A 192 -6.15 -19.92 -12.31
N GLU A 193 -6.54 -20.85 -11.44
CA GLU A 193 -7.87 -20.87 -10.83
C GLU A 193 -8.16 -19.59 -10.02
N ALA A 194 -7.17 -19.11 -9.25
CA ALA A 194 -7.31 -17.88 -8.47
C ALA A 194 -7.45 -16.64 -9.36
N VAL A 195 -6.64 -16.51 -10.42
CA VAL A 195 -6.75 -15.42 -11.40
C VAL A 195 -8.11 -15.47 -12.10
N ASN A 196 -8.53 -16.64 -12.57
CA ASN A 196 -9.85 -16.83 -13.20
C ASN A 196 -11.01 -16.51 -12.24
N ALA A 197 -10.83 -16.71 -10.93
CA ALA A 197 -11.81 -16.33 -9.91
C ALA A 197 -11.81 -14.82 -9.60
N GLY A 198 -10.78 -14.07 -10.06
CA GLY A 198 -10.69 -12.63 -9.99
C GLY A 198 -9.60 -12.08 -9.07
N ALA A 199 -8.63 -12.89 -8.64
CA ALA A 199 -7.41 -12.37 -8.01
C ALA A 199 -6.65 -11.48 -9.01
N SER A 200 -6.17 -10.31 -8.58
CA SER A 200 -5.56 -9.31 -9.46
C SER A 200 -4.28 -8.68 -8.91
N MET A 201 -3.76 -9.21 -7.79
CA MET A 201 -2.56 -8.68 -7.15
C MET A 201 -1.76 -9.82 -6.47
N VAL A 202 -0.46 -9.62 -6.29
CA VAL A 202 0.36 -10.35 -5.31
C VAL A 202 0.85 -9.40 -4.23
N THR A 203 0.82 -9.87 -2.98
CA THR A 203 1.26 -9.13 -1.80
C THR A 203 2.78 -9.18 -1.70
N HIS A 204 3.44 -8.06 -1.43
CA HIS A 204 4.89 -7.90 -1.18
C HIS A 204 5.77 -8.91 -1.96
N LEU A 205 5.73 -8.80 -3.29
CA LEU A 205 6.45 -9.66 -4.26
C LEU A 205 7.83 -10.12 -3.73
N PHE A 206 8.15 -11.39 -3.95
CA PHE A 206 9.31 -12.13 -3.46
C PHE A 206 9.26 -12.55 -1.98
N ASN A 207 8.49 -11.88 -1.13
CA ASN A 207 8.38 -12.18 0.29
C ASN A 207 7.20 -13.12 0.55
N GLY A 208 7.41 -14.14 1.39
CA GLY A 208 6.34 -15.08 1.73
C GLY A 208 5.71 -15.78 0.52
N MET A 209 6.49 -16.16 -0.51
CA MET A 209 5.98 -16.84 -1.71
C MET A 209 7.04 -17.70 -2.40
N SER A 210 6.60 -18.54 -3.36
CA SER A 210 7.53 -19.23 -4.26
C SER A 210 8.16 -18.24 -5.25
N GLY A 211 9.49 -18.30 -5.38
CA GLY A 211 10.32 -17.32 -6.08
C GLY A 211 10.40 -17.51 -7.61
N VAL A 212 11.40 -16.85 -8.19
CA VAL A 212 11.78 -16.98 -9.59
C VAL A 212 12.81 -18.12 -9.73
N HIS A 213 12.45 -19.17 -10.44
CA HIS A 213 13.34 -20.28 -10.71
C HIS A 213 13.12 -20.81 -12.13
N HIS A 214 14.23 -21.05 -12.86
CA HIS A 214 14.19 -21.32 -14.32
C HIS A 214 13.56 -22.67 -14.71
N ARG A 215 13.50 -23.66 -13.80
CA ARG A 215 12.87 -24.96 -14.03
C ARG A 215 11.58 -25.15 -13.23
N GLU A 216 11.44 -24.43 -12.12
CA GLU A 216 10.31 -24.55 -11.19
C GLU A 216 9.78 -23.14 -10.89
N PRO A 217 9.19 -22.45 -11.90
CA PRO A 217 8.68 -21.11 -11.70
C PRO A 217 7.58 -21.11 -10.65
N GLY A 218 7.64 -20.12 -9.76
CA GLY A 218 6.68 -19.94 -8.68
C GLY A 218 5.77 -18.73 -8.85
N LEU A 219 5.02 -18.40 -7.80
CA LEU A 219 4.07 -17.31 -7.76
C LEU A 219 4.71 -15.99 -8.20
N ALA A 220 5.94 -15.68 -7.75
CA ALA A 220 6.63 -14.45 -8.16
C ALA A 220 6.87 -14.40 -9.67
N THR A 221 7.26 -15.52 -10.29
CA THR A 221 7.46 -15.58 -11.74
C THR A 221 6.15 -15.33 -12.49
N TRP A 222 5.07 -16.01 -12.08
CA TRP A 222 3.78 -15.90 -12.77
C TRP A 222 3.20 -14.49 -12.64
N ALA A 223 3.26 -13.89 -11.46
CA ALA A 223 2.78 -12.52 -11.26
C ALA A 223 3.56 -11.48 -12.09
N LEU A 224 4.88 -11.66 -12.24
CA LEU A 224 5.71 -10.76 -13.04
C LEU A 224 5.35 -10.77 -14.54
N ILE A 225 4.95 -11.93 -15.08
CA ILE A 225 4.67 -12.09 -16.51
C ILE A 225 3.18 -12.04 -16.87
N ASP A 226 2.28 -12.06 -15.89
CA ASP A 226 0.84 -11.99 -16.11
C ASP A 226 0.37 -10.53 -16.11
N ASP A 227 -0.13 -10.05 -17.24
CA ASP A 227 -0.56 -8.66 -17.41
C ASP A 227 -1.80 -8.29 -16.56
N GLN A 228 -2.52 -9.27 -16.02
CA GLN A 228 -3.66 -9.06 -15.14
C GLN A 228 -3.26 -8.91 -13.66
N MET A 229 -2.00 -9.18 -13.32
CA MET A 229 -1.53 -9.20 -11.94
C MET A 229 -0.69 -7.98 -11.62
N SER A 230 -1.13 -7.21 -10.64
CA SER A 230 -0.32 -6.16 -10.02
C SER A 230 0.58 -6.75 -8.93
N CYS A 231 1.72 -6.13 -8.67
CA CYS A 231 2.72 -6.63 -7.74
C CYS A 231 2.97 -5.59 -6.64
N GLY A 232 2.58 -5.86 -5.40
CA GLY A 232 3.02 -5.11 -4.24
C GLY A 232 4.53 -5.29 -4.03
N VAL A 233 5.28 -4.22 -3.79
CA VAL A 233 6.75 -4.29 -3.58
C VAL A 233 7.14 -3.43 -2.39
N ILE A 234 7.89 -4.01 -1.45
CA ILE A 234 8.52 -3.29 -0.33
C ILE A 234 9.93 -2.88 -0.78
N ALA A 235 10.17 -1.59 -0.95
CA ALA A 235 11.44 -1.04 -1.41
C ALA A 235 12.22 -0.34 -0.27
N ASP A 236 12.30 -1.00 0.90
CA ASP A 236 12.96 -0.47 2.10
C ASP A 236 14.48 -0.70 2.12
N GLY A 237 15.03 -1.43 1.13
CA GLY A 237 16.44 -1.81 1.06
C GLY A 237 16.82 -3.00 1.95
N VAL A 238 15.83 -3.70 2.53
CA VAL A 238 16.02 -4.88 3.39
C VAL A 238 15.22 -6.07 2.88
N HIS A 239 13.94 -5.88 2.55
CA HIS A 239 13.05 -6.96 2.08
C HIS A 239 13.38 -7.44 0.68
N VAL A 240 13.79 -6.54 -0.20
CA VAL A 240 14.10 -6.86 -1.60
C VAL A 240 15.38 -6.14 -2.01
N ASP A 241 16.29 -6.91 -2.59
CA ASP A 241 17.54 -6.38 -3.15
C ASP A 241 17.26 -5.45 -4.35
N THR A 242 18.13 -4.48 -4.55
CA THR A 242 18.05 -3.47 -5.62
C THR A 242 17.93 -4.12 -7.00
N ASP A 243 18.70 -5.17 -7.30
CA ASP A 243 18.64 -5.85 -8.60
C ASP A 243 17.31 -6.57 -8.81
N ALA A 244 16.74 -7.14 -7.74
CA ALA A 244 15.42 -7.79 -7.79
C ALA A 244 14.29 -6.75 -7.98
N ILE A 245 14.40 -5.57 -7.38
CA ILE A 245 13.48 -4.45 -7.64
C ILE A 245 13.57 -4.00 -9.11
N GLN A 246 14.78 -3.83 -9.64
CA GLN A 246 14.97 -3.50 -11.06
C GLN A 246 14.35 -4.55 -11.98
N LEU A 247 14.53 -5.85 -11.67
CA LEU A 247 13.91 -6.95 -12.40
C LEU A 247 12.39 -6.82 -12.38
N ALA A 248 11.81 -6.58 -11.21
CA ALA A 248 10.36 -6.42 -11.04
C ALA A 248 9.81 -5.26 -11.89
N PHE A 249 10.42 -4.08 -11.84
CA PHE A 249 10.00 -2.94 -12.64
C PHE A 249 10.17 -3.15 -14.14
N ARG A 250 11.22 -3.86 -14.59
CA ARG A 250 11.41 -4.20 -16.01
C ARG A 250 10.39 -5.22 -16.51
N ALA A 251 9.98 -6.16 -15.68
CA ALA A 251 9.02 -7.21 -16.05
C ALA A 251 7.56 -6.73 -15.93
N ALA A 252 7.20 -6.04 -14.86
CA ALA A 252 5.84 -5.67 -14.55
C ALA A 252 5.50 -4.18 -14.80
N GLY A 253 6.51 -3.30 -14.86
CA GLY A 253 6.34 -1.87 -15.23
C GLY A 253 5.25 -1.16 -14.44
N ASN A 254 4.20 -0.72 -15.13
CA ASN A 254 3.04 -0.03 -14.56
C ASN A 254 2.10 -0.91 -13.72
N ARG A 255 2.44 -2.16 -13.48
CA ARG A 255 1.74 -3.08 -12.57
C ARG A 255 2.41 -3.17 -11.19
N ILE A 256 3.54 -2.47 -10.98
CA ILE A 256 4.18 -2.38 -9.67
C ILE A 256 3.43 -1.37 -8.80
N CYS A 257 3.07 -1.81 -7.58
CA CYS A 257 2.51 -1.00 -6.51
C CYS A 257 3.50 -0.98 -5.35
N LEU A 258 4.10 0.16 -5.05
CA LEU A 258 4.92 0.29 -3.86
C LEU A 258 4.03 0.27 -2.61
N VAL A 259 4.46 -0.48 -1.61
CA VAL A 259 3.83 -0.55 -0.28
C VAL A 259 4.91 -0.42 0.80
N SER A 260 4.56 0.15 1.94
CA SER A 260 5.51 0.23 3.04
C SER A 260 5.61 -1.09 3.81
N ASP A 261 4.51 -1.79 3.96
CA ASP A 261 4.35 -2.89 4.93
C ASP A 261 4.89 -2.52 6.31
N SER A 262 4.74 -1.23 6.66
CA SER A 262 5.30 -0.71 7.89
C SER A 262 4.54 -1.23 9.11
N VAL A 263 5.27 -1.37 10.21
CA VAL A 263 4.75 -1.74 11.53
C VAL A 263 5.13 -0.67 12.55
N SER A 264 4.50 -0.66 13.72
CA SER A 264 4.93 0.20 14.82
C SER A 264 6.29 -0.27 15.37
N TRP A 265 7.22 0.66 15.61
CA TRP A 265 8.58 0.34 16.07
C TRP A 265 9.04 1.13 17.30
N LYS A 266 8.38 2.24 17.66
CA LYS A 266 8.76 3.10 18.79
C LYS A 266 7.94 2.84 20.06
N THR A 267 7.26 1.72 20.19
CA THR A 267 6.49 1.44 21.40
C THR A 267 7.43 1.04 22.55
N SER A 268 7.07 1.41 23.80
CA SER A 268 7.78 0.95 25.00
C SER A 268 7.75 -0.58 25.20
N ALA A 269 6.83 -1.26 24.50
CA ALA A 269 6.69 -2.71 24.49
C ALA A 269 7.31 -3.39 23.25
N GLY A 270 7.97 -2.61 22.35
CA GLY A 270 8.42 -3.10 21.07
C GLY A 270 7.28 -3.19 20.02
N PRO A 271 7.59 -3.48 18.75
CA PRO A 271 6.61 -3.52 17.67
C PRO A 271 5.53 -4.60 17.86
N ARG A 272 5.89 -5.74 18.35
CA ARG A 272 5.03 -6.85 18.78
C ARG A 272 5.78 -7.63 19.86
N PRO A 273 5.11 -8.36 20.77
CA PRO A 273 5.83 -9.31 21.62
C PRO A 273 6.70 -10.25 20.77
N GLY A 274 8.01 -10.26 21.07
CA GLY A 274 8.99 -11.08 20.35
C GLY A 274 9.51 -10.51 19.03
N VAL A 275 9.12 -9.30 18.61
CA VAL A 275 9.71 -8.61 17.45
C VAL A 275 10.71 -7.55 17.92
N GLU A 276 11.90 -7.54 17.34
CA GLU A 276 12.99 -6.58 17.64
C GLU A 276 13.46 -5.90 16.36
N ILE A 277 13.91 -4.65 16.49
CA ILE A 277 14.58 -3.98 15.37
C ILE A 277 16.03 -4.45 15.30
N ARG A 278 16.36 -5.15 14.23
CA ARG A 278 17.72 -5.61 13.94
C ARG A 278 18.06 -5.31 12.48
N ASN A 279 19.26 -4.74 12.26
CA ASN A 279 19.74 -4.36 10.91
C ASN A 279 18.73 -3.51 10.13
N GLY A 280 18.11 -2.52 10.81
CA GLY A 280 17.19 -1.56 10.18
C GLY A 280 15.77 -2.08 9.91
N ALA A 281 15.42 -3.31 10.32
CA ALA A 281 14.09 -3.87 10.12
C ALA A 281 13.56 -4.65 11.34
N PRO A 282 12.24 -4.73 11.53
CA PRO A 282 11.59 -5.58 12.51
C PRO A 282 11.80 -7.06 12.18
N ARG A 283 12.24 -7.84 13.18
CA ARG A 283 12.51 -9.28 13.03
C ARG A 283 11.99 -10.09 14.20
N LEU A 284 11.57 -11.30 13.91
CA LEU A 284 11.31 -12.34 14.90
C LEU A 284 12.64 -12.89 15.49
N PRO A 285 12.61 -13.67 16.58
CA PRO A 285 13.81 -14.28 17.17
C PRO A 285 14.61 -15.18 16.22
N ASP A 286 13.94 -15.80 15.26
CA ASP A 286 14.52 -16.66 14.22
C ASP A 286 15.02 -15.91 12.98
N ASP A 287 15.12 -14.57 13.09
CA ASP A 287 15.53 -13.64 12.05
C ASP A 287 14.53 -13.41 10.90
N THR A 288 13.35 -13.98 10.96
CA THR A 288 12.27 -13.71 9.98
C THR A 288 11.88 -12.24 10.01
N LEU A 289 11.84 -11.58 8.84
CA LEU A 289 11.33 -10.21 8.70
C LEU A 289 9.85 -10.13 9.09
N ALA A 290 9.47 -9.08 9.79
CA ALA A 290 8.13 -8.88 10.34
C ALA A 290 7.58 -7.49 10.02
N GLY A 291 7.64 -7.11 8.74
CA GLY A 291 7.30 -5.79 8.22
C GLY A 291 8.48 -4.82 8.19
N SER A 292 8.25 -3.59 7.80
CA SER A 292 9.28 -2.56 7.67
C SER A 292 9.14 -1.42 8.70
N CYS A 293 10.15 -0.55 8.74
CA CYS A 293 10.12 0.74 9.47
C CYS A 293 10.24 1.93 8.49
N THR A 294 10.18 1.68 7.20
CA THR A 294 10.46 2.66 6.14
C THR A 294 9.16 3.27 5.65
N PRO A 295 9.00 4.60 5.68
CA PRO A 295 7.82 5.25 5.09
C PRO A 295 7.81 5.12 3.57
N LEU A 296 6.62 5.13 2.97
CA LEU A 296 6.45 4.94 1.52
C LEU A 296 7.24 5.97 0.68
N GLY A 297 7.38 7.22 1.16
CA GLY A 297 8.17 8.24 0.50
C GLY A 297 9.65 7.85 0.33
N GLU A 298 10.25 7.21 1.32
CA GLU A 298 11.62 6.70 1.20
C GLU A 298 11.72 5.51 0.22
N CYS A 299 10.68 4.68 0.12
CA CYS A 299 10.61 3.64 -0.90
C CYS A 299 10.65 4.25 -2.31
N VAL A 300 9.91 5.35 -2.55
CA VAL A 300 9.94 6.10 -3.82
C VAL A 300 11.33 6.64 -4.11
N GLN A 301 11.99 7.28 -3.13
CA GLN A 301 13.36 7.78 -3.28
C GLN A 301 14.34 6.67 -3.68
N ARG A 302 14.27 5.52 -3.00
CA ARG A 302 15.16 4.38 -3.26
C ARG A 302 14.98 3.79 -4.65
N VAL A 303 13.75 3.60 -5.12
CA VAL A 303 13.55 3.02 -6.46
C VAL A 303 14.04 3.94 -7.57
N VAL A 304 13.97 5.26 -7.39
CA VAL A 304 14.52 6.22 -8.34
C VAL A 304 16.04 6.26 -8.26
N ARG A 305 16.61 6.48 -7.06
CA ARG A 305 18.03 6.71 -6.86
C ARG A 305 18.86 5.45 -7.00
N ASP A 306 18.43 4.36 -6.36
CA ASP A 306 19.25 3.15 -6.20
C ASP A 306 18.90 2.10 -7.26
N CYS A 307 17.63 2.05 -7.73
CA CYS A 307 17.19 1.09 -8.75
C CYS A 307 17.11 1.69 -10.15
N GLY A 308 17.29 3.01 -10.33
CA GLY A 308 17.22 3.67 -11.64
C GLY A 308 15.84 3.61 -12.31
N VAL A 309 14.77 3.48 -11.52
CA VAL A 309 13.40 3.53 -12.03
C VAL A 309 13.07 4.96 -12.48
N PRO A 310 12.49 5.17 -13.67
CA PRO A 310 12.07 6.50 -14.10
C PRO A 310 11.14 7.17 -13.08
N LEU A 311 11.34 8.46 -12.82
CA LEU A 311 10.59 9.23 -11.82
C LEU A 311 9.07 9.08 -11.99
N GLU A 312 8.58 9.20 -13.21
CA GLU A 312 7.15 9.06 -13.53
C GLU A 312 6.60 7.68 -13.12
N THR A 313 7.33 6.61 -13.41
CA THR A 313 6.96 5.24 -13.04
C THR A 313 6.99 5.05 -11.52
N ALA A 314 8.00 5.57 -10.84
CA ALA A 314 8.11 5.50 -9.38
C ALA A 314 6.98 6.25 -8.68
N LEU A 315 6.63 7.46 -9.15
CA LEU A 315 5.52 8.23 -8.61
C LEU A 315 4.18 7.53 -8.86
N ALA A 316 3.94 7.00 -10.07
CA ALA A 316 2.73 6.26 -10.38
C ALA A 316 2.57 5.03 -9.47
N SER A 317 3.67 4.30 -9.19
CA SER A 317 3.63 3.10 -8.33
C SER A 317 3.28 3.37 -6.86
N ALA A 318 3.37 4.64 -6.42
CA ALA A 318 3.00 5.06 -5.06
C ALA A 318 1.76 5.98 -5.02
N THR A 319 1.11 6.26 -6.14
CA THR A 319 -0.03 7.20 -6.22
C THR A 319 -1.20 6.61 -6.98
N SER A 320 -1.23 6.72 -8.32
CA SER A 320 -2.37 6.32 -9.14
C SER A 320 -2.55 4.80 -9.21
N ILE A 321 -1.48 4.02 -9.30
CA ILE A 321 -1.58 2.56 -9.38
C ILE A 321 -2.21 1.95 -8.11
N PRO A 322 -1.72 2.22 -6.88
CA PRO A 322 -2.39 1.72 -5.68
C PRO A 322 -3.81 2.24 -5.51
N ALA A 323 -4.09 3.50 -5.88
CA ALA A 323 -5.44 4.05 -5.83
C ALA A 323 -6.42 3.29 -6.73
N ASP A 324 -6.03 3.03 -7.98
CA ASP A 324 -6.84 2.28 -8.94
C ASP A 324 -7.09 0.84 -8.48
N LEU A 325 -6.06 0.18 -7.96
CA LEU A 325 -6.13 -1.20 -7.46
C LEU A 325 -7.24 -1.41 -6.42
N VAL A 326 -7.42 -0.45 -5.53
CA VAL A 326 -8.39 -0.56 -4.42
C VAL A 326 -9.61 0.35 -4.61
N GLY A 327 -9.83 0.87 -5.82
CA GLY A 327 -11.02 1.65 -6.20
C GLY A 327 -11.12 3.02 -5.53
N LEU A 328 -9.99 3.69 -5.25
CA LEU A 328 -9.94 5.03 -4.70
C LEU A 328 -9.92 6.09 -5.80
N THR A 329 -11.08 6.39 -6.38
CA THR A 329 -11.22 7.26 -7.57
C THR A 329 -10.94 8.75 -7.32
N GLN A 330 -10.87 9.18 -6.06
CA GLN A 330 -10.71 10.61 -5.69
C GLN A 330 -9.30 10.99 -5.25
N VAL A 331 -8.36 10.04 -5.23
CA VAL A 331 -6.97 10.22 -4.81
C VAL A 331 -6.00 9.61 -5.83
N GLY A 332 -4.70 9.84 -5.64
CA GLY A 332 -3.65 9.33 -6.53
C GLY A 332 -3.50 10.10 -7.85
N ARG A 333 -4.37 11.07 -8.12
CA ARG A 333 -4.31 11.96 -9.30
C ARG A 333 -4.65 13.40 -8.92
N ILE A 334 -4.16 14.34 -9.70
CA ILE A 334 -4.44 15.77 -9.55
C ILE A 334 -5.21 16.25 -10.78
N ARG A 335 -6.48 16.58 -10.60
CA ARG A 335 -7.36 17.05 -11.67
C ARG A 335 -8.21 18.22 -11.20
N SER A 336 -8.54 19.13 -12.10
CA SER A 336 -9.49 20.22 -11.80
C SER A 336 -10.81 19.65 -11.26
N GLY A 337 -11.33 20.29 -10.20
CA GLY A 337 -12.54 19.87 -9.47
C GLY A 337 -12.31 18.79 -8.41
N GLN A 338 -11.13 18.16 -8.33
CA GLN A 338 -10.79 17.23 -7.26
C GLN A 338 -10.20 17.92 -6.02
N LYS A 339 -10.22 17.22 -4.89
CA LYS A 339 -9.56 17.66 -3.67
C LYS A 339 -8.05 17.69 -3.84
N ALA A 340 -7.43 18.72 -3.27
CA ALA A 340 -5.99 18.93 -3.32
C ALA A 340 -5.26 18.04 -2.31
N ASP A 341 -5.10 16.76 -2.62
CA ASP A 341 -4.21 15.84 -1.92
C ASP A 341 -2.86 15.85 -2.65
N LEU A 342 -1.92 16.70 -2.21
CA LEU A 342 -0.70 17.07 -2.92
C LEU A 342 0.54 16.91 -2.06
N LEU A 343 1.66 16.65 -2.72
CA LEU A 343 3.00 16.77 -2.15
C LEU A 343 3.85 17.76 -2.93
N ALA A 344 4.62 18.59 -2.22
CA ALA A 344 5.78 19.25 -2.77
C ALA A 344 7.02 18.53 -2.32
N LEU A 345 7.85 18.14 -3.28
CA LEU A 345 9.10 17.42 -3.08
C LEU A 345 10.27 18.28 -3.52
N ASP A 346 11.43 18.07 -2.87
CA ASP A 346 12.70 18.64 -3.32
C ASP A 346 13.35 17.83 -4.46
N SER A 347 14.57 18.19 -4.85
CA SER A 347 15.33 17.48 -5.89
C SER A 347 15.71 16.05 -5.51
N ASP A 348 15.76 15.74 -4.22
CA ASP A 348 16.07 14.41 -3.70
C ASP A 348 14.81 13.60 -3.38
N LEU A 349 13.64 14.12 -3.80
CA LEU A 349 12.31 13.57 -3.57
C LEU A 349 11.92 13.52 -2.09
N SER A 350 12.56 14.32 -1.22
CA SER A 350 12.14 14.48 0.17
C SER A 350 10.88 15.33 0.25
N VAL A 351 9.97 14.95 1.15
CA VAL A 351 8.72 15.67 1.35
C VAL A 351 8.99 17.01 2.03
N LEU A 352 8.84 18.10 1.29
CA LEU A 352 8.91 19.46 1.82
C LEU A 352 7.58 19.89 2.45
N LYS A 353 6.47 19.48 1.81
CA LYS A 353 5.12 19.83 2.23
C LYS A 353 4.10 18.82 1.73
N ALA A 354 3.16 18.50 2.59
CA ALA A 354 2.00 17.69 2.24
C ALA A 354 0.72 18.50 2.50
N TRP A 355 -0.21 18.42 1.56
CA TRP A 355 -1.56 18.94 1.71
C TRP A 355 -2.54 17.79 1.57
N ARG A 356 -3.49 17.73 2.47
CA ARG A 356 -4.61 16.82 2.38
C ARG A 356 -5.87 17.61 2.61
N ARG A 357 -6.77 17.62 1.59
CA ARG A 357 -8.12 18.18 1.74
C ARG A 357 -8.08 19.40 2.65
N LEU A 358 -7.42 20.47 2.19
CA LEU A 358 -7.22 21.67 3.01
C LEU A 358 -8.53 21.95 3.78
N PRO A 359 -8.50 22.05 5.12
CA PRO A 359 -9.69 22.40 5.86
C PRO A 359 -10.17 23.76 5.41
N SER A 360 -11.47 23.88 5.25
CA SER A 360 -12.19 25.15 5.07
C SER A 360 -11.89 26.12 6.19
#